data_b9711a0225e6491b3739cceeb91c4423
#
_entry.id   b9711a0225e6491b3739cceeb91c4423
#
_cell.length_a   1.000
_cell.length_b   1.000
_cell.length_c   1.000
_cell.angle_alpha   90.00
_cell.angle_beta   90.00
_cell.angle_gamma   90.00
#
_symmetry.space_group_name_H-M   'P 1'
#
loop_
_entity.id
_entity.type
_entity.pdbx_description
1 polymer ?
#
loop_
_entity_poly.entity_id
_entity_poly.type
_entity_poly.pdbx_seq_one_letter_code
_entity_poly.pdbx_strand_id
1 'polypeptide(L)'
;MKEFMLIIRNENDNFSKLQPDQQEQFLNKCKIYINNLKSVKKLIEAQPLVRKGRIISQLNNSWRDMPFNESNEVIVGYYHILADDLEDAITISKANPEF
;
A
#
# COMPACT_ATOMS: atom_id res chain seq x y z
N MET A 1 -20.77 4.96 -5.13
CA MET A 1 -19.31 4.90 -5.33
C MET A 1 -18.87 3.46 -5.46
N LYS A 2 -17.75 3.25 -6.17
CA LYS A 2 -17.17 1.94 -6.39
C LYS A 2 -16.00 1.72 -5.46
N GLU A 3 -15.69 0.46 -5.17
CA GLU A 3 -14.56 0.09 -4.33
C GLU A 3 -13.31 -0.14 -5.17
N PHE A 4 -12.19 0.39 -4.68
CA PHE A 4 -10.88 0.20 -5.30
C PHE A 4 -9.86 -0.14 -4.22
N MET A 5 -8.79 -0.80 -4.62
CA MET A 5 -7.66 -1.07 -3.74
C MET A 5 -6.42 -0.37 -4.30
N LEU A 6 -5.82 0.50 -3.50
CA LEU A 6 -4.52 1.07 -3.80
C LEU A 6 -3.47 0.14 -3.20
N ILE A 7 -2.64 -0.43 -4.05
CA ILE A 7 -1.58 -1.35 -3.62
C ILE A 7 -0.27 -0.58 -3.60
N ILE A 8 0.35 -0.48 -2.42
CA ILE A 8 1.62 0.21 -2.25
C ILE A 8 2.75 -0.78 -2.48
N ARG A 9 3.62 -0.48 -3.43
CA ARG A 9 4.77 -1.30 -3.82
C ARG A 9 6.04 -0.49 -3.71
N ASN A 10 7.04 -1.05 -3.07
CA ASN A 10 8.35 -0.41 -2.93
C ASN A 10 9.46 -1.38 -3.30
N GLU A 11 10.48 -0.88 -4.03
CA GLU A 11 11.66 -1.66 -4.38
C GLU A 11 12.59 -1.84 -3.18
N ASN A 12 12.69 -0.82 -2.34
CA ASN A 12 13.59 -0.78 -1.19
C ASN A 12 12.87 -0.26 0.03
N ASP A 13 13.40 -0.59 1.21
CA ASP A 13 12.92 -0.02 2.46
C ASP A 13 13.51 1.39 2.63
N ASN A 14 12.95 2.35 1.89
CA ASN A 14 13.43 3.72 1.94
C ASN A 14 13.08 4.43 3.25
N PHE A 15 12.01 3.98 3.92
CA PHE A 15 11.58 4.60 5.18
C PHE A 15 12.62 4.42 6.27
N SER A 16 13.18 3.22 6.42
CA SER A 16 14.18 2.95 7.47
C SER A 16 15.48 3.71 7.24
N LYS A 17 15.73 4.20 6.02
CA LYS A 17 16.91 4.99 5.66
C LYS A 17 16.75 6.48 5.99
N LEU A 18 15.55 6.94 6.30
CA LEU A 18 15.29 8.33 6.65
C LEU A 18 15.80 8.65 8.04
N GLN A 19 16.16 9.92 8.27
CA GLN A 19 16.47 10.41 9.61
C GLN A 19 15.19 10.38 10.47
N PRO A 20 15.31 10.28 11.81
CA PRO A 20 14.11 10.18 12.67
C PRO A 20 13.10 11.31 12.47
N ASP A 21 13.55 12.54 12.27
CA ASP A 21 12.68 13.69 12.01
C ASP A 21 11.96 13.57 10.67
N GLN A 22 12.63 13.03 9.65
CA GLN A 22 12.05 12.79 8.34
C GLN A 22 11.02 11.66 8.38
N GLN A 23 11.28 10.62 9.17
CA GLN A 23 10.30 9.54 9.40
C GLN A 23 9.02 10.08 10.04
N GLU A 24 9.17 10.94 11.04
CA GLU A 24 8.02 11.56 11.72
C GLU A 24 7.21 12.43 10.76
N GLN A 25 7.89 13.25 9.95
CA GLN A 25 7.23 14.08 8.93
C GLN A 25 6.46 13.24 7.92
N PHE A 26 7.05 12.14 7.46
CA PHE A 26 6.40 11.22 6.52
C PHE A 26 5.15 10.59 7.14
N LEU A 27 5.25 10.09 8.38
CA LEU A 27 4.11 9.50 9.07
C LEU A 27 3.00 10.52 9.31
N ASN A 28 3.35 11.78 9.60
CA ASN A 28 2.36 12.85 9.76
C ASN A 28 1.63 13.13 8.45
N LYS A 29 2.34 13.14 7.32
CA LYS A 29 1.72 13.30 6.00
C LYS A 29 0.74 12.16 5.70
N CYS A 30 1.12 10.93 6.03
CA CYS A 30 0.24 9.77 5.87
C CYS A 30 -1.01 9.89 6.73
N LYS A 31 -0.86 10.34 7.98
CA LYS A 31 -1.99 10.59 8.88
C LYS A 31 -2.96 11.62 8.32
N ILE A 32 -2.44 12.72 7.81
CA ILE A 32 -3.26 13.80 7.20
C ILE A 32 -4.02 13.25 6.01
N TYR A 33 -3.35 12.50 5.14
CA TYR A 33 -3.97 11.88 3.98
C TYR A 33 -5.11 10.93 4.38
N ILE A 34 -4.86 10.06 5.35
CA ILE A 34 -5.87 9.11 5.86
C ILE A 34 -7.05 9.86 6.46
N ASN A 35 -6.80 10.87 7.29
CA ASN A 35 -7.87 11.65 7.94
C ASN A 35 -8.71 12.39 6.90
N ASN A 36 -8.09 12.94 5.87
CA ASN A 36 -8.81 13.62 4.78
C ASN A 36 -9.73 12.64 4.04
N LEU A 37 -9.26 11.45 3.73
CA LEU A 37 -10.10 10.42 3.08
C LEU A 37 -11.24 9.98 3.98
N LYS A 38 -10.99 9.83 5.28
CA LYS A 38 -12.04 9.48 6.25
C LYS A 38 -13.09 10.57 6.34
N SER A 39 -12.69 11.84 6.32
CA SER A 39 -13.61 12.97 6.45
C SER A 39 -14.58 13.06 5.28
N VAL A 40 -14.19 12.63 4.10
CA VAL A 40 -15.06 12.58 2.91
C VAL A 40 -15.67 11.18 2.68
N LYS A 41 -15.50 10.26 3.63
CA LYS A 41 -16.06 8.90 3.62
C LYS A 41 -15.58 8.07 2.42
N LYS A 42 -14.35 8.28 2.00
CA LYS A 42 -13.74 7.55 0.88
C LYS A 42 -12.73 6.49 1.30
N LEU A 43 -12.43 6.37 2.59
CA LEU A 43 -11.54 5.34 3.10
C LEU A 43 -12.33 4.28 3.87
N ILE A 44 -12.19 3.02 3.47
CA ILE A 44 -12.73 1.88 4.19
C ILE A 44 -11.67 1.35 5.16
N GLU A 45 -10.46 1.09 4.66
CA GLU A 45 -9.39 0.52 5.45
C GLU A 45 -8.04 0.84 4.84
N ALA A 46 -7.00 0.96 5.66
CA ALA A 46 -5.63 1.07 5.23
C ALA A 46 -4.76 0.25 6.21
N GLN A 47 -3.90 -0.62 5.66
CA GLN A 47 -3.06 -1.49 6.49
C GLN A 47 -1.65 -1.59 5.90
N PRO A 48 -0.61 -1.53 6.74
CA PRO A 48 0.72 -1.96 6.34
C PRO A 48 0.78 -3.49 6.31
N LEU A 49 1.65 -4.03 5.48
CA LEU A 49 1.86 -5.48 5.37
C LEU A 49 3.32 -5.80 5.69
N VAL A 50 3.56 -7.00 6.22
CA VAL A 50 4.93 -7.49 6.40
C VAL A 50 5.57 -7.70 5.02
N ARG A 51 6.86 -7.39 4.93
CA ARG A 51 7.59 -7.47 3.66
C ARG A 51 8.00 -8.90 3.29
N LYS A 52 7.99 -9.81 4.25
CA LYS A 52 8.36 -11.22 4.04
C LYS A 52 7.13 -12.05 3.71
N GLY A 53 7.30 -13.00 2.82
CA GLY A 53 6.21 -13.87 2.45
C GLY A 53 6.70 -15.04 1.61
N ARG A 54 5.76 -15.78 1.10
CA ARG A 54 6.02 -16.91 0.22
C ARG A 54 5.03 -16.93 -0.93
N ILE A 55 5.47 -17.43 -2.06
CA ILE A 55 4.62 -17.63 -3.22
C ILE A 55 4.12 -19.06 -3.20
N ILE A 56 2.82 -19.21 -3.07
CA ILE A 56 2.17 -20.52 -3.06
C ILE A 56 1.42 -20.71 -4.37
N SER A 57 1.68 -21.80 -5.06
CA SER A 57 0.99 -22.14 -6.30
C SER A 57 0.68 -23.63 -6.34
N GLN A 58 -0.25 -23.99 -7.20
CA GLN A 58 -0.61 -25.39 -7.43
C GLN A 58 -0.43 -25.73 -8.90
N LEU A 59 0.29 -26.82 -9.18
CA LEU A 59 0.51 -27.31 -10.52
C LEU A 59 0.33 -28.83 -10.49
N ASN A 60 -0.54 -29.37 -11.38
CA ASN A 60 -0.80 -30.82 -11.49
C ASN A 60 -1.14 -31.47 -10.15
N ASN A 61 -2.00 -30.83 -9.36
CA ASN A 61 -2.40 -31.26 -8.01
C ASN A 61 -1.25 -31.27 -6.98
N SER A 62 -0.12 -30.66 -7.31
CA SER A 62 1.01 -30.53 -6.39
C SER A 62 1.16 -29.07 -5.95
N TRP A 63 1.35 -28.86 -4.67
CA TRP A 63 1.62 -27.54 -4.12
C TRP A 63 3.06 -27.15 -4.34
N ARG A 64 3.27 -25.88 -4.72
CA ARG A 64 4.58 -25.25 -4.77
C ARG A 64 4.64 -24.16 -3.73
N ASP A 65 5.73 -24.13 -2.98
CA ASP A 65 5.97 -23.16 -1.94
C ASP A 65 7.38 -22.58 -2.18
N MET A 66 7.43 -21.35 -2.66
CA MET A 66 8.69 -20.72 -3.05
C MET A 66 8.96 -19.50 -2.16
N PRO A 67 10.24 -19.27 -1.79
CA PRO A 67 10.59 -18.04 -1.09
C PRO A 67 10.20 -16.82 -1.91
N PHE A 68 9.67 -15.80 -1.23
CA PHE A 68 9.42 -14.50 -1.84
C PHE A 68 10.75 -13.78 -1.97
N ASN A 69 11.12 -13.40 -3.19
CA ASN A 69 12.38 -12.69 -3.44
C ASN A 69 12.18 -11.18 -3.27
N GLU A 70 12.79 -10.60 -2.24
CA GLU A 70 12.69 -9.18 -1.94
C GLU A 70 13.59 -8.28 -2.79
N SER A 71 14.36 -8.84 -3.75
CA SER A 71 15.21 -8.04 -4.63
C SER A 71 14.40 -7.15 -5.59
N ASN A 72 13.12 -7.45 -5.80
CA ASN A 72 12.21 -6.69 -6.62
C ASN A 72 11.22 -5.89 -5.77
N GLU A 73 10.33 -5.12 -6.41
CA GLU A 73 9.24 -4.45 -5.72
C GLU A 73 8.41 -5.43 -4.91
N VAL A 74 8.13 -5.06 -3.66
CA VAL A 74 7.26 -5.83 -2.78
C VAL A 74 6.06 -5.00 -2.40
N ILE A 75 4.93 -5.68 -2.16
CA ILE A 75 3.73 -5.04 -1.65
C ILE A 75 3.92 -4.81 -0.16
N VAL A 76 3.90 -3.53 0.26
CA VAL A 76 4.16 -3.14 1.65
C VAL A 76 2.92 -2.64 2.37
N GLY A 77 1.80 -2.49 1.67
CA GLY A 77 0.56 -2.05 2.26
C GLY A 77 -0.54 -1.87 1.24
N TYR A 78 -1.72 -1.53 1.71
CA TYR A 78 -2.85 -1.24 0.84
C TYR A 78 -3.78 -0.22 1.48
N TYR A 79 -4.57 0.44 0.62
CA TYR A 79 -5.69 1.30 1.00
C TYR A 79 -6.93 0.78 0.28
N HIS A 80 -7.96 0.43 1.02
CA HIS A 80 -9.26 0.09 0.46
C HIS A 80 -10.11 1.36 0.44
N ILE A 81 -10.40 1.88 -0.73
CA ILE A 81 -11.03 3.18 -0.91
C ILE A 81 -12.35 3.07 -1.68
N LEU A 82 -13.16 4.11 -1.52
CA LEU A 82 -14.33 4.35 -2.36
C LEU A 82 -14.04 5.52 -3.29
N ALA A 83 -14.39 5.37 -4.56
CA ALA A 83 -14.25 6.43 -5.56
C ALA A 83 -15.40 6.33 -6.56
N ASP A 84 -15.70 7.44 -7.23
CA ASP A 84 -16.80 7.48 -8.20
C ASP A 84 -16.50 6.61 -9.42
N ASP A 85 -15.24 6.66 -9.88
CA ASP A 85 -14.76 5.88 -11.03
C ASP A 85 -13.25 5.69 -10.90
N LEU A 86 -12.65 5.05 -11.92
CA LEU A 86 -11.22 4.79 -11.94
C LEU A 86 -10.40 6.09 -11.94
N GLU A 87 -10.85 7.11 -12.67
CA GLU A 87 -10.15 8.40 -12.73
C GLU A 87 -10.13 9.09 -11.36
N ASP A 88 -11.23 9.02 -10.62
CA ASP A 88 -11.29 9.53 -9.25
C ASP A 88 -10.33 8.74 -8.33
N ALA A 89 -10.29 7.42 -8.46
CA ALA A 89 -9.34 6.57 -7.71
C ALA A 89 -7.89 6.94 -8.02
N ILE A 90 -7.57 7.21 -9.28
CA ILE A 90 -6.23 7.65 -9.70
C ILE A 90 -5.89 9.00 -9.07
N THR A 91 -6.82 9.94 -9.06
CA THR A 91 -6.63 11.25 -8.41
C THR A 91 -6.35 11.08 -6.92
N ILE A 92 -7.11 10.23 -6.25
CA ILE A 92 -6.89 9.91 -4.83
C ILE A 92 -5.49 9.32 -4.62
N SER A 93 -5.08 8.40 -5.49
CA SER A 93 -3.77 7.75 -5.37
C SER A 93 -2.60 8.72 -5.54
N LYS A 94 -2.73 9.71 -6.44
CA LYS A 94 -1.68 10.69 -6.69
C LYS A 94 -1.45 11.63 -5.51
N ALA A 95 -2.41 11.79 -4.61
CA ALA A 95 -2.27 12.58 -3.40
C ALA A 95 -1.64 11.80 -2.24
N ASN A 96 -1.44 10.49 -2.40
CA ASN A 96 -0.88 9.64 -1.35
C ASN A 96 0.62 9.92 -1.18
N PRO A 97 1.09 10.27 0.04
CA PRO A 97 2.51 10.57 0.27
C PRO A 97 3.44 9.34 0.16
N GLU A 98 2.88 8.13 0.05
CA GLU A 98 3.68 6.91 -0.11
C GLU A 98 4.11 6.64 -1.57
N PHE A 99 3.66 7.47 -2.48
CA PHE A 99 4.11 7.41 -3.88
C PHE A 99 5.18 8.44 -4.18
#